data_cb4d7a7d1a67d40683d8d43f113dcc32
#
_entry.id   cb4d7a7d1a67d40683d8d43f113dcc32
#
_cell.length_a   1.000
_cell.length_b   1.000
_cell.length_c   1.000
_cell.angle_alpha   90.00
_cell.angle_beta   90.00
_cell.angle_gamma   90.00
#
_symmetry.space_group_name_H-M   'P 1'
#
loop_
_entity.id
_entity.type
_entity.pdbx_description
1 polymer ?
#
loop_
_entity_poly.entity_id
_entity_poly.type
_entity_poly.pdbx_seq_one_letter_code
_entity_poly.pdbx_strand_id
1 'polypeptide(L)'
;GNTVHISGWGEGMSVSGRVRYVEPAAFTKYSALGVEEQRVNVVIDLDRLPESIGDGFRADADIVVWSENDILTIPVSAMFREGEQWYVFVVADDLVERRAITPGSRSSMDAHVLDGLQEGDELIRYPSSEIADGVRIRR
;
A
#
# COMPACT_ATOMS: atom_id res chain seq x y z
N GLY A 1 -8.38 -0.80 18.91
CA GLY A 1 -7.67 -0.19 17.95
C GLY A 1 -7.13 -0.92 16.77
N ASN A 2 -6.57 -0.17 15.87
CA ASN A 2 -6.00 -0.67 14.62
C ASN A 2 -4.79 -1.57 14.86
N THR A 3 -4.62 -2.56 14.01
CA THR A 3 -3.42 -3.41 14.03
C THR A 3 -2.19 -2.60 13.65
N VAL A 4 -1.07 -2.89 14.29
CA VAL A 4 0.22 -2.24 14.04
C VAL A 4 1.28 -3.31 13.81
N HIS A 5 2.11 -3.10 12.81
CA HIS A 5 3.32 -3.89 12.57
C HIS A 5 4.53 -3.03 12.93
N ILE A 6 5.37 -3.54 13.80
CA ILE A 6 6.53 -2.83 14.31
C ILE A 6 7.79 -3.53 13.84
N SER A 7 8.71 -2.75 13.30
CA SER A 7 9.97 -3.20 12.71
C SER A 7 11.11 -2.22 13.03
N GLY A 8 12.28 -2.39 12.42
CA GLY A 8 13.41 -1.46 12.57
C GLY A 8 14.48 -1.91 13.55
N TRP A 9 14.38 -3.11 14.13
CA TRP A 9 15.35 -3.65 15.10
C TRP A 9 16.36 -4.64 14.51
N GLY A 10 16.36 -4.83 13.18
CA GLY A 10 17.23 -5.75 12.46
C GLY A 10 16.45 -6.62 11.45
N GLU A 11 17.18 -7.35 10.61
CA GLU A 11 16.57 -8.17 9.58
C GLU A 11 15.68 -9.28 10.17
N GLY A 12 14.45 -9.35 9.70
CA GLY A 12 13.48 -10.39 10.04
C GLY A 12 12.80 -10.24 11.41
N MET A 13 13.09 -9.20 12.19
CA MET A 13 12.40 -8.96 13.45
C MET A 13 11.22 -8.00 13.25
N SER A 14 10.02 -8.53 13.36
CA SER A 14 8.79 -7.76 13.41
C SER A 14 7.90 -8.25 14.53
N VAL A 15 7.17 -7.33 15.14
CA VAL A 15 6.23 -7.60 16.22
C VAL A 15 4.89 -6.96 15.88
N SER A 16 3.81 -7.66 16.14
CA SER A 16 2.47 -7.10 16.00
C SER A 16 2.00 -6.48 17.31
N GLY A 17 1.09 -5.54 17.17
CA GLY A 17 0.45 -4.88 18.29
C GLY A 17 -0.85 -4.21 17.87
N ARG A 18 -1.42 -3.45 18.79
CA ARG A 18 -2.66 -2.70 18.57
C ARG A 18 -2.54 -1.29 19.11
N VAL A 19 -3.10 -0.33 18.36
CA VAL A 19 -3.24 1.04 18.88
C VAL A 19 -4.16 1.00 20.09
N ARG A 20 -3.64 1.41 21.26
CA ARG A 20 -4.43 1.58 22.48
C ARG A 20 -5.21 2.88 22.41
N TYR A 21 -4.51 3.99 22.18
CA TYR A 21 -5.11 5.31 21.98
C TYR A 21 -4.13 6.25 21.27
N VAL A 22 -4.68 7.31 20.71
CA VAL A 22 -3.93 8.44 20.14
C VAL A 22 -4.18 9.64 21.07
N GLU A 23 -3.11 10.28 21.53
CA GLU A 23 -3.25 11.49 22.33
C GLU A 23 -3.86 12.62 21.48
N PRO A 24 -4.88 13.31 21.98
CA PRO A 24 -5.55 14.35 21.21
C PRO A 24 -4.75 15.64 21.05
N ALA A 25 -3.67 15.77 21.81
CA ALA A 25 -2.81 16.96 21.80
C ALA A 25 -1.59 16.74 20.89
N ALA A 26 -1.48 17.57 19.86
CA ALA A 26 -0.24 17.66 19.09
C ALA A 26 0.79 18.52 19.82
N PHE A 27 2.05 18.18 19.67
CA PHE A 27 3.17 18.98 20.15
C PHE A 27 4.15 19.28 19.02
N THR A 28 4.84 20.40 19.14
CA THR A 28 5.86 20.79 18.17
C THR A 28 7.20 20.16 18.51
N LYS A 29 7.82 19.56 17.52
CA LYS A 29 9.19 19.06 17.60
C LYS A 29 10.02 19.63 16.44
N TYR A 30 11.24 20.02 16.72
CA TYR A 30 12.17 20.46 15.68
C TYR A 30 13.01 19.28 15.22
N SER A 31 13.09 19.09 13.90
CA SER A 31 13.97 18.08 13.29
C SER A 31 15.44 18.49 13.46
N ALA A 32 16.36 17.58 13.17
CA ALA A 32 17.81 17.87 13.17
C ALA A 32 18.20 18.97 12.17
N LEU A 33 17.37 19.24 11.17
CA LEU A 33 17.55 20.30 10.18
C LEU A 33 16.86 21.62 10.57
N GLY A 34 16.29 21.71 11.78
CA GLY A 34 15.60 22.89 12.27
C GLY A 34 14.19 23.09 11.71
N VAL A 35 13.62 22.09 11.02
CA VAL A 35 12.26 22.14 10.52
C VAL A 35 11.28 21.84 11.64
N GLU A 36 10.27 22.67 11.78
CA GLU A 36 9.18 22.49 12.72
C GLU A 36 8.22 21.39 12.24
N GLU A 37 7.97 20.42 13.11
CA GLU A 37 7.08 19.29 12.84
C GLU A 37 6.01 19.20 13.93
N GLN A 38 4.75 19.07 13.54
CA GLN A 38 3.66 18.76 14.46
C GLN A 38 3.54 17.25 14.62
N ARG A 39 3.58 16.78 15.84
CA ARG A 39 3.53 15.35 16.17
C ARG A 39 2.46 15.05 17.20
N VAL A 40 1.93 13.83 17.17
CA VAL A 40 1.04 13.28 18.19
C VAL A 40 1.65 12.00 18.76
N ASN A 41 1.37 11.70 20.01
CA ASN A 41 1.74 10.44 20.60
C ASN A 41 0.69 9.39 20.31
N VAL A 42 1.16 8.22 19.88
CA VAL A 42 0.33 7.02 19.69
C VAL A 42 0.83 5.96 20.64
N VAL A 43 -0.03 5.47 21.52
CA VAL A 43 0.29 4.39 22.45
C VAL A 43 -0.17 3.08 21.86
N ILE A 44 0.76 2.13 21.79
CA ILE A 44 0.57 0.83 21.14
C ILE A 44 0.84 -0.27 22.18
N ASP A 45 -0.08 -1.22 22.26
CA ASP A 45 0.12 -2.47 22.99
C ASP A 45 0.76 -3.49 22.07
N LEU A 46 1.90 -4.04 22.49
CA LEU A 46 2.60 -5.08 21.76
C LEU A 46 2.09 -6.46 22.18
N ASP A 47 1.88 -7.34 21.21
CA ASP A 47 1.49 -8.72 21.49
C ASP A 47 2.62 -9.49 22.19
N ARG A 48 3.86 -9.20 21.80
CA ARG A 48 5.07 -9.77 22.40
C ARG A 48 6.24 -8.81 22.21
N LEU A 49 7.01 -8.58 23.27
CA LEU A 49 8.27 -7.85 23.19
C LEU A 49 9.44 -8.84 23.12
N PRO A 50 10.35 -8.75 22.14
CA PRO A 50 11.56 -9.53 22.12
C PRO A 50 12.43 -9.21 23.37
N GLU A 51 13.01 -10.22 23.99
CA GLU A 51 13.85 -10.05 25.20
C GLU A 51 15.08 -9.15 25.01
N SER A 52 15.51 -9.00 23.77
CA SER A 52 16.66 -8.16 23.38
C SER A 52 16.33 -6.67 23.27
N ILE A 53 15.07 -6.26 23.40
CA ILE A 53 14.61 -4.91 23.19
C ILE A 53 14.10 -4.34 24.50
N GLY A 54 14.69 -3.22 24.92
CA GLY A 54 14.33 -2.51 26.15
C GLY A 54 13.82 -1.09 25.88
N ASP A 55 13.75 -0.31 26.94
CA ASP A 55 13.34 1.09 26.86
C ASP A 55 14.32 1.93 26.03
N GLY A 56 13.77 2.90 25.30
CA GLY A 56 14.55 3.84 24.50
C GLY A 56 14.95 3.34 23.13
N PHE A 57 14.60 2.11 22.76
CA PHE A 57 14.84 1.63 21.41
C PHE A 57 13.94 2.34 20.40
N ARG A 58 14.54 2.68 19.25
CA ARG A 58 13.81 3.25 18.12
C ARG A 58 13.22 2.12 17.29
N ALA A 59 12.00 2.30 16.84
CA ALA A 59 11.30 1.38 15.96
C ALA A 59 10.45 2.14 14.94
N ASP A 60 10.12 1.48 13.84
CA ASP A 60 9.15 1.96 12.86
C ASP A 60 7.84 1.22 13.09
N ALA A 61 6.73 1.94 13.06
CA ALA A 61 5.39 1.40 13.31
C ALA A 61 4.46 1.69 12.14
N ASP A 62 4.03 0.64 11.46
CA ASP A 62 3.06 0.69 10.36
C ASP A 62 1.66 0.42 10.91
N ILE A 63 0.84 1.46 11.00
CA ILE A 63 -0.54 1.37 11.49
C ILE A 63 -1.45 1.01 10.33
N VAL A 64 -2.15 -0.13 10.43
CA VAL A 64 -3.13 -0.56 9.43
C VAL A 64 -4.39 0.29 9.59
N VAL A 65 -4.58 1.24 8.70
CA VAL A 65 -5.74 2.14 8.73
C VAL A 65 -6.94 1.57 7.98
N TRP A 66 -6.69 0.63 7.08
CA TRP A 66 -7.71 -0.04 6.29
C TRP A 66 -7.25 -1.44 5.90
N SER A 67 -8.13 -2.42 6.00
CA SER A 67 -7.93 -3.78 5.48
C SER A 67 -9.27 -4.37 5.09
N GLU A 68 -9.32 -5.08 4.00
CA GLU A 68 -10.50 -5.79 3.51
C GLU A 68 -10.06 -7.15 2.95
N ASN A 69 -10.90 -8.16 3.14
CA ASN A 69 -10.68 -9.50 2.61
C ASN A 69 -11.50 -9.67 1.34
N ASP A 70 -11.11 -10.63 0.50
CA ASP A 70 -11.83 -11.01 -0.72
C ASP A 70 -12.02 -9.85 -1.72
N ILE A 71 -11.00 -9.02 -1.86
CA ILE A 71 -10.97 -7.94 -2.84
C ILE A 71 -10.04 -8.25 -4.01
N LEU A 72 -10.44 -7.81 -5.20
CA LEU A 72 -9.59 -7.88 -6.38
C LEU A 72 -8.54 -6.77 -6.29
N THR A 73 -7.27 -7.16 -6.28
CA THR A 73 -6.14 -6.21 -6.30
C THR A 73 -5.29 -6.38 -7.53
N ILE A 74 -4.73 -5.30 -8.00
CA ILE A 74 -3.78 -5.27 -9.12
C ILE A 74 -2.55 -4.43 -8.76
N PRO A 75 -1.38 -4.73 -9.33
CA PRO A 75 -0.22 -3.87 -9.18
C PRO A 75 -0.48 -2.46 -9.73
N VAL A 76 -0.13 -1.43 -8.98
CA VAL A 76 -0.25 -0.03 -9.44
C VAL A 76 0.52 0.21 -10.74
N SER A 77 1.60 -0.55 -10.97
CA SER A 77 2.39 -0.51 -12.20
C SER A 77 1.66 -0.99 -13.48
N ALA A 78 0.51 -1.65 -13.34
CA ALA A 78 -0.32 -2.03 -14.47
C ALA A 78 -1.35 -0.96 -14.85
N MET A 79 -1.54 0.03 -13.97
CA MET A 79 -2.54 1.09 -14.16
C MET A 79 -1.95 2.29 -14.89
N PHE A 80 -2.74 2.87 -15.75
CA PHE A 80 -2.43 4.17 -16.35
C PHE A 80 -3.68 5.04 -16.42
N ARG A 81 -3.48 6.33 -16.58
CA ARG A 81 -4.57 7.30 -16.57
C ARG A 81 -4.62 8.07 -17.88
N GLU A 82 -5.81 8.16 -18.46
CA GLU A 82 -6.10 9.05 -19.59
C GLU A 82 -7.24 10.00 -19.19
N GLY A 83 -6.92 11.28 -19.10
CA GLY A 83 -7.87 12.28 -18.57
C GLY A 83 -8.23 11.98 -17.12
N GLU A 84 -9.50 11.76 -16.84
CA GLU A 84 -9.99 11.44 -15.49
C GLU A 84 -10.24 9.94 -15.28
N GLN A 85 -10.09 9.12 -16.33
CA GLN A 85 -10.38 7.70 -16.29
C GLN A 85 -9.12 6.86 -16.11
N TRP A 86 -9.22 5.80 -15.28
CA TRP A 86 -8.18 4.79 -15.10
C TRP A 86 -8.39 3.61 -16.04
N TYR A 87 -7.28 3.09 -16.55
CA TYR A 87 -7.25 1.97 -17.49
C TYR A 87 -6.16 0.97 -17.11
N VAL A 88 -6.34 -0.24 -17.61
CA VAL A 88 -5.33 -1.30 -17.66
C VAL A 88 -5.33 -1.91 -19.05
N PHE A 89 -4.26 -2.62 -19.39
CA PHE A 89 -4.24 -3.50 -20.53
C PHE A 89 -4.40 -4.95 -20.09
N VAL A 90 -5.45 -5.59 -20.56
CA VAL A 90 -5.74 -7.01 -20.36
C VAL A 90 -5.31 -7.79 -21.58
N VAL A 91 -4.78 -9.00 -21.39
CA VAL A 91 -4.43 -9.91 -22.48
C VAL A 91 -5.50 -10.97 -22.60
N ALA A 92 -6.20 -11.00 -23.74
CA ALA A 92 -7.18 -12.02 -24.08
C ALA A 92 -6.85 -12.60 -25.46
N ASP A 93 -6.67 -13.91 -25.57
CA ASP A 93 -6.36 -14.62 -26.83
C ASP A 93 -5.17 -14.00 -27.60
N ASP A 94 -4.08 -13.69 -26.90
CA ASP A 94 -2.89 -12.99 -27.40
C ASP A 94 -3.13 -11.57 -27.95
N LEU A 95 -4.30 -11.01 -27.70
CA LEU A 95 -4.63 -9.63 -28.04
C LEU A 95 -4.65 -8.76 -26.79
N VAL A 96 -4.16 -7.55 -26.93
CA VAL A 96 -4.21 -6.52 -25.88
C VAL A 96 -5.55 -5.79 -25.98
N GLU A 97 -6.27 -5.74 -24.87
CA GLU A 97 -7.52 -4.99 -24.74
C GLU A 97 -7.32 -3.88 -23.69
N ARG A 98 -7.60 -2.64 -24.08
CA ARG A 98 -7.65 -1.54 -23.11
C ARG A 98 -8.98 -1.56 -22.38
N ARG A 99 -8.93 -1.73 -21.08
CA ARG A 99 -10.13 -1.82 -20.24
C ARG A 99 -10.17 -0.74 -19.19
N ALA A 100 -11.28 -0.02 -19.13
CA ALA A 100 -11.51 0.98 -18.10
C ALA A 100 -11.76 0.28 -16.75
N ILE A 101 -11.20 0.86 -15.68
CA ILE A 101 -11.38 0.35 -14.33
C ILE A 101 -11.80 1.45 -13.37
N THR A 102 -12.49 1.05 -12.30
CA THR A 102 -12.78 1.91 -11.16
C THR A 102 -11.90 1.48 -9.99
N PRO A 103 -10.82 2.22 -9.68
CA PRO A 103 -9.98 1.90 -8.54
C PRO A 103 -10.64 2.35 -7.24
N GLY A 104 -10.45 1.57 -6.18
CA GLY A 104 -10.76 1.91 -4.81
C GLY A 104 -9.52 2.37 -4.03
N SER A 105 -9.32 1.81 -2.84
CA SER A 105 -8.16 2.09 -2.00
C SER A 105 -6.86 1.64 -2.67
N ARG A 106 -5.78 2.39 -2.43
CA ARG A 106 -4.45 2.09 -3.01
C ARG A 106 -3.38 2.11 -1.94
N SER A 107 -2.44 1.20 -2.06
CA SER A 107 -1.15 1.23 -1.37
C SER A 107 -0.05 1.78 -2.30
N SER A 108 1.19 1.70 -1.88
CA SER A 108 2.34 2.02 -2.73
C SER A 108 2.58 0.99 -3.84
N MET A 109 2.10 -0.24 -3.70
CA MET A 109 2.35 -1.34 -4.64
C MET A 109 1.09 -1.82 -5.34
N ASP A 110 -0.04 -1.85 -4.66
CA ASP A 110 -1.29 -2.45 -5.14
C ASP A 110 -2.46 -1.48 -5.04
N ALA A 111 -3.41 -1.67 -5.94
CA ALA A 111 -4.68 -0.97 -5.96
C ALA A 111 -5.84 -1.98 -5.92
N HIS A 112 -6.83 -1.70 -5.08
CA HIS A 112 -8.12 -2.38 -5.11
C HIS A 112 -8.89 -1.97 -6.36
N VAL A 113 -9.52 -2.91 -7.04
CA VAL A 113 -10.40 -2.67 -8.20
C VAL A 113 -11.83 -2.94 -7.80
N LEU A 114 -12.65 -1.89 -7.90
CA LEU A 114 -14.08 -1.96 -7.59
C LEU A 114 -14.89 -2.50 -8.76
N ASP A 115 -14.45 -2.18 -9.99
CA ASP A 115 -15.14 -2.57 -11.21
C ASP A 115 -14.19 -2.56 -12.42
N GLY A 116 -14.51 -3.36 -13.45
CA GLY A 116 -13.80 -3.41 -14.72
C GLY A 116 -12.87 -4.61 -14.90
N LEU A 117 -12.62 -5.42 -13.87
CA LEU A 117 -11.78 -6.62 -13.93
C LEU A 117 -12.42 -7.80 -13.20
N GLN A 118 -11.94 -8.98 -13.55
CA GLN A 118 -12.30 -10.24 -12.88
C GLN A 118 -11.04 -10.98 -12.42
N GLU A 119 -11.20 -11.85 -11.44
CA GLU A 119 -10.14 -12.75 -11.03
C GLU A 119 -9.73 -13.66 -12.20
N GLY A 120 -8.41 -13.74 -12.44
CA GLY A 120 -7.85 -14.49 -13.56
C GLY A 120 -7.56 -13.65 -14.81
N ASP A 121 -7.98 -12.40 -14.86
CA ASP A 121 -7.56 -11.47 -15.95
C ASP A 121 -6.03 -11.31 -15.95
N GLU A 122 -5.41 -11.50 -17.12
CA GLU A 122 -3.96 -11.33 -17.29
C GLU A 122 -3.65 -9.88 -17.68
N LEU A 123 -2.83 -9.20 -16.87
CA LEU A 123 -2.54 -7.78 -17.02
C LEU A 123 -1.12 -7.51 -17.49
N ILE A 124 -0.94 -6.48 -18.31
CA ILE A 124 0.37 -5.97 -18.69
C ILE A 124 0.85 -5.02 -17.60
N ARG A 125 2.00 -5.35 -16.99
CA ARG A 125 2.72 -4.47 -16.07
C ARG A 125 3.67 -3.58 -16.85
N TYR A 126 3.79 -2.32 -16.41
CA TYR A 126 4.66 -1.33 -17.07
C TYR A 126 4.35 -1.16 -18.57
N PRO A 127 3.13 -0.81 -18.95
CA PRO A 127 2.78 -0.64 -20.35
C PRO A 127 3.66 0.46 -20.98
N SER A 128 4.36 0.11 -22.05
CA SER A 128 5.12 1.09 -22.83
C SER A 128 4.20 1.83 -23.81
N SER A 129 4.70 2.93 -24.40
CA SER A 129 3.95 3.69 -25.39
C SER A 129 3.65 2.90 -26.70
N GLU A 130 4.27 1.74 -26.87
CA GLU A 130 4.04 0.85 -28.01
C GLU A 130 2.85 -0.09 -27.80
N ILE A 131 2.41 -0.24 -26.55
CA ILE A 131 1.25 -1.06 -26.20
C ILE A 131 -0.02 -0.24 -26.44
N ALA A 132 -0.86 -0.74 -27.34
CA ALA A 132 -2.16 -0.15 -27.66
C ALA A 132 -3.23 -1.22 -27.77
N ASP A 133 -4.47 -0.78 -27.72
CA ASP A 133 -5.64 -1.64 -27.93
C ASP A 133 -5.58 -2.37 -29.27
N GLY A 134 -5.84 -3.68 -29.28
CA GLY A 134 -5.81 -4.54 -30.46
C GLY A 134 -4.42 -5.00 -30.90
N VAL A 135 -3.35 -4.64 -30.19
CA VAL A 135 -2.00 -5.14 -30.51
C VAL A 135 -1.90 -6.60 -30.11
N ARG A 136 -1.31 -7.41 -31.01
CA ARG A 136 -1.01 -8.81 -30.71
C ARG A 136 0.33 -8.93 -30.04
N ILE A 137 0.36 -9.58 -28.89
CA ILE A 137 1.61 -9.92 -28.20
C ILE A 137 2.02 -11.36 -28.50
N ARG A 138 3.34 -11.55 -28.58
CA ARG A 138 3.93 -12.90 -28.58
C ARG A 138 4.52 -13.15 -27.20
N ARG A 139 4.15 -14.26 -26.60
CA ARG A 139 4.75 -14.76 -25.36
C ARG A 139 6.16 -15.29 -25.58
#